data_8b0319a5e7f2960e2cf90ae169a13fb0
#
_entry.id   8b0319a5e7f2960e2cf90ae169a13fb0
#
_cell.length_a   1.000
_cell.length_b   1.000
_cell.length_c   1.000
_cell.angle_alpha   90.00
_cell.angle_beta   90.00
_cell.angle_gamma   90.00
#
_symmetry.space_group_name_H-M   'P 1'
#
loop_
_entity.id
_entity.type
_entity.pdbx_description
1 polymer ?
#
loop_
_entity_poly.entity_id
_entity_poly.type
_entity_poly.pdbx_seq_one_letter_code
_entity_poly.pdbx_strand_id
1 'polypeptide(L)'
;MTREYYVNDAGNQIHNLVISAYARYLQALGKDAEMPEDGYYGPDIISLGKMMAEQYQDQFVDKLDENYDLIRQISLDYELNKIKQDLNMFGVEFDLFTSEKAIYDKNLVKESIDLLQEKGYIYEEAGAVWFRSTDFGDDKNRVLRKSDGSYTYLTPDIANHIEKLNRGNDKLVDIWGADHHGYIARVKAAMQALGYEADKLEVDIIQMVRLIKDGEEFKMSKRTGKAVTIRDLVDEVGVDAVRYFFVMRSGETQMDFDLDLATKKSNENPVYYAQYAHARTCSILRQAEEKGFSPVLKDEYEFISHEKEYEVIKLMGEFPMV
;
A
#
# COMPACT_ATOMS: atom_id res chain seq x y z
N MET A 1 4.19 -17.05 1.48
CA MET A 1 4.39 -15.62 1.18
C MET A 1 3.75 -14.81 2.29
N THR A 2 4.47 -13.86 2.86
CA THR A 2 3.96 -12.93 3.90
C THR A 2 3.80 -11.55 3.27
N ARG A 3 2.60 -10.99 3.36
CA ARG A 3 2.29 -9.63 2.89
C ARG A 3 2.43 -8.67 4.05
N GLU A 4 3.30 -7.69 3.91
CA GLU A 4 3.64 -6.74 4.96
C GLU A 4 3.37 -5.31 4.53
N TYR A 5 2.71 -4.55 5.41
CA TYR A 5 2.48 -3.13 5.26
C TYR A 5 3.40 -2.39 6.24
N TYR A 6 4.26 -1.52 5.70
CA TYR A 6 5.13 -0.69 6.53
C TYR A 6 4.38 0.56 7.00
N VAL A 7 4.28 0.72 8.30
CA VAL A 7 3.59 1.84 8.94
C VAL A 7 4.61 2.90 9.33
N ASN A 8 4.60 4.03 8.64
CA ASN A 8 5.40 5.19 8.99
C ASN A 8 4.74 5.92 10.17
N ASP A 9 4.94 5.41 11.38
CA ASP A 9 4.36 5.90 12.62
C ASP A 9 5.36 6.62 13.53
N ALA A 10 6.46 7.08 12.97
CA ALA A 10 7.49 7.88 13.62
C ALA A 10 7.64 9.28 12.99
N GLY A 11 8.27 10.20 13.70
CA GLY A 11 8.62 11.52 13.20
C GLY A 11 7.52 12.59 13.24
N ASN A 12 7.79 13.75 12.62
CA ASN A 12 6.96 14.95 12.72
C ASN A 12 5.55 14.80 12.18
N GLN A 13 5.33 13.93 11.18
CA GLN A 13 4.00 13.70 10.64
C GLN A 13 3.04 13.13 11.68
N ILE A 14 3.54 12.25 12.53
CA ILE A 14 2.74 11.69 13.63
C ILE A 14 2.49 12.73 14.71
N HIS A 15 3.47 13.57 15.00
CA HIS A 15 3.23 14.70 15.91
C HIS A 15 2.11 15.60 15.37
N ASN A 16 2.15 15.96 14.10
CA ASN A 16 1.12 16.77 13.45
C ASN A 16 -0.27 16.09 13.47
N LEU A 17 -0.31 14.76 13.32
CA LEU A 17 -1.55 13.98 13.47
C LEU A 17 -2.12 14.11 14.88
N VAL A 18 -1.28 13.92 15.90
CA VAL A 18 -1.71 13.98 17.33
C VAL A 18 -2.24 15.35 17.70
N ILE A 19 -1.51 16.42 17.37
CA ILE A 19 -1.96 17.79 17.71
C ILE A 19 -3.20 18.21 16.91
N SER A 20 -3.36 17.71 15.67
CA SER A 20 -4.57 17.94 14.86
C SER A 20 -5.78 17.21 15.44
N ALA A 21 -5.61 15.94 15.82
CA ALA A 21 -6.66 15.15 16.46
C ALA A 21 -7.09 15.78 17.80
N TYR A 22 -6.12 16.23 18.59
CA TYR A 22 -6.38 16.91 19.86
C TYR A 22 -7.13 18.24 19.66
N ALA A 23 -6.73 19.07 18.71
CA ALA A 23 -7.45 20.30 18.39
C ALA A 23 -8.91 20.01 17.97
N ARG A 24 -9.15 18.99 17.12
CA ARG A 24 -10.50 18.57 16.73
C ARG A 24 -11.30 17.98 17.89
N TYR A 25 -10.66 17.28 18.80
CA TYR A 25 -11.28 16.80 20.03
C TYR A 25 -11.78 17.97 20.90
N LEU A 26 -10.94 18.99 21.12
CA LEU A 26 -11.34 20.18 21.88
C LEU A 26 -12.49 20.92 21.20
N GLN A 27 -12.43 21.12 19.89
CA GLN A 27 -13.50 21.75 19.10
C GLN A 27 -14.81 20.95 19.20
N ALA A 28 -14.76 19.62 19.19
CA ALA A 28 -15.94 18.77 19.34
C ALA A 28 -16.60 18.90 20.74
N LEU A 29 -15.81 19.22 21.77
CA LEU A 29 -16.31 19.55 23.11
C LEU A 29 -16.79 21.01 23.23
N GLY A 30 -16.82 21.79 22.14
CA GLY A 30 -17.23 23.18 22.16
C GLY A 30 -16.19 24.15 22.75
N LYS A 31 -14.93 23.72 22.85
CA LYS A 31 -13.82 24.54 23.30
C LYS A 31 -13.15 25.25 22.12
N ASP A 32 -12.59 26.42 22.40
CA ASP A 32 -11.80 27.16 21.42
C ASP A 32 -10.43 26.48 21.29
N ALA A 33 -10.10 26.05 20.06
CA ALA A 33 -8.84 25.44 19.75
C ALA A 33 -8.47 25.71 18.28
N GLU A 34 -7.27 26.25 18.08
CA GLU A 34 -6.73 26.49 16.74
C GLU A 34 -6.11 25.21 16.17
N MET A 35 -6.29 25.02 14.86
CA MET A 35 -5.61 23.93 14.15
C MET A 35 -4.14 24.30 13.90
N PRO A 36 -3.22 23.36 14.09
CA PRO A 36 -1.82 23.61 13.79
C PRO A 36 -1.60 23.95 12.31
N GLU A 37 -0.66 24.83 12.00
CA GLU A 37 -0.38 25.30 10.62
C GLU A 37 -0.09 24.13 9.67
N ASP A 38 0.77 23.19 10.09
CA ASP A 38 1.12 21.98 9.35
C ASP A 38 0.21 20.78 9.70
N GLY A 39 -1.01 21.06 10.17
CA GLY A 39 -1.93 20.05 10.65
C GLY A 39 -2.72 19.35 9.54
N TYR A 40 -3.43 18.31 9.95
CA TYR A 40 -4.37 17.57 9.11
C TYR A 40 -5.78 18.15 9.27
N TYR A 41 -6.38 18.56 8.15
CA TYR A 41 -7.68 19.26 8.14
C TYR A 41 -8.83 18.40 7.57
N GLY A 42 -8.56 17.12 7.27
CA GLY A 42 -9.49 16.22 6.61
C GLY A 42 -10.76 15.91 7.41
N PRO A 43 -11.81 15.43 6.75
CA PRO A 43 -13.02 14.95 7.41
C PRO A 43 -12.76 13.76 8.34
N ASP A 44 -11.72 12.99 8.08
CA ASP A 44 -11.19 11.92 8.90
C ASP A 44 -10.76 12.42 10.29
N ILE A 45 -9.94 13.48 10.33
CA ILE A 45 -9.49 14.07 11.60
C ILE A 45 -10.64 14.72 12.36
N ILE A 46 -11.63 15.32 11.65
CA ILE A 46 -12.85 15.82 12.30
C ILE A 46 -13.63 14.65 12.93
N SER A 47 -13.72 13.53 12.24
CA SER A 47 -14.42 12.33 12.75
C SER A 47 -13.69 11.71 13.93
N LEU A 48 -12.34 11.64 13.87
CA LEU A 48 -11.49 11.22 14.97
C LEU A 48 -11.70 12.09 16.21
N GLY A 49 -11.66 13.43 16.07
CA GLY A 49 -11.89 14.35 17.17
C GLY A 49 -13.27 14.19 17.81
N LYS A 50 -14.32 13.97 17.02
CA LYS A 50 -15.67 13.68 17.52
C LYS A 50 -15.73 12.36 18.29
N MET A 51 -15.15 11.30 17.73
CA MET A 51 -15.05 10.00 18.39
C MET A 51 -14.34 10.11 19.75
N MET A 52 -13.21 10.84 19.78
CA MET A 52 -12.49 11.08 21.03
C MET A 52 -13.33 11.85 22.05
N ALA A 53 -14.08 12.88 21.63
CA ALA A 53 -14.96 13.65 22.51
C ALA A 53 -16.10 12.80 23.06
N GLU A 54 -16.69 11.93 22.26
CA GLU A 54 -17.76 11.01 22.69
C GLU A 54 -17.24 9.97 23.69
N GLN A 55 -16.06 9.40 23.42
CA GLN A 55 -15.53 8.28 24.21
C GLN A 55 -14.82 8.72 25.49
N TYR A 56 -14.06 9.82 25.44
CA TYR A 56 -13.20 10.28 26.54
C TYR A 56 -13.72 11.54 27.23
N GLN A 57 -14.78 12.16 26.72
CA GLN A 57 -15.38 13.38 27.28
C GLN A 57 -14.32 14.46 27.52
N ASP A 58 -14.15 14.96 28.73
CA ASP A 58 -13.20 16.02 29.12
C ASP A 58 -11.85 15.48 29.65
N GLN A 59 -11.63 14.16 29.57
CA GLN A 59 -10.46 13.49 30.18
C GLN A 59 -9.11 14.10 29.76
N PHE A 60 -8.97 14.49 28.49
CA PHE A 60 -7.72 15.00 27.93
C PHE A 60 -7.64 16.53 27.90
N VAL A 61 -8.67 17.25 28.37
CA VAL A 61 -8.69 18.71 28.36
C VAL A 61 -7.55 19.26 29.20
N ASP A 62 -6.74 20.17 28.61
CA ASP A 62 -5.55 20.78 29.19
C ASP A 62 -4.47 19.79 29.66
N LYS A 63 -4.49 18.55 29.11
CA LYS A 63 -3.58 17.45 29.51
C LYS A 63 -2.95 16.76 28.30
N LEU A 64 -2.64 17.50 27.23
CA LEU A 64 -2.04 16.91 26.03
C LEU A 64 -0.72 16.22 26.35
N ASP A 65 0.18 16.89 27.07
CA ASP A 65 1.53 16.36 27.35
C ASP A 65 1.46 15.08 28.20
N GLU A 66 0.57 15.04 29.19
CA GLU A 66 0.38 13.88 30.07
C GLU A 66 -0.21 12.67 29.32
N ASN A 67 -0.98 12.91 28.27
CA ASN A 67 -1.72 11.88 27.53
C ASN A 67 -1.23 11.76 26.08
N TYR A 68 -0.10 12.35 25.74
CA TYR A 68 0.40 12.39 24.35
C TYR A 68 0.47 11.00 23.72
N ASP A 69 1.10 10.05 24.39
CA ASP A 69 1.26 8.68 23.88
C ASP A 69 -0.09 7.95 23.71
N LEU A 70 -1.03 8.20 24.61
CA LEU A 70 -2.37 7.62 24.52
C LEU A 70 -3.15 8.23 23.33
N ILE A 71 -3.13 9.56 23.18
CA ILE A 71 -3.77 10.24 22.06
C ILE A 71 -3.12 9.83 20.74
N ARG A 72 -1.79 9.67 20.72
CA ARG A 72 -1.05 9.13 19.57
C ARG A 72 -1.54 7.73 19.20
N GLN A 73 -1.64 6.84 20.17
CA GLN A 73 -2.11 5.47 19.93
C GLN A 73 -3.55 5.46 19.40
N ILE A 74 -4.46 6.23 20.01
CA ILE A 74 -5.85 6.36 19.57
C ILE A 74 -5.91 6.86 18.10
N SER A 75 -5.11 7.87 17.78
CA SER A 75 -5.09 8.47 16.44
C SER A 75 -4.56 7.49 15.39
N LEU A 76 -3.49 6.78 15.70
CA LEU A 76 -2.91 5.77 14.83
C LEU A 76 -3.86 4.58 14.62
N ASP A 77 -4.45 4.06 15.69
CA ASP A 77 -5.38 2.94 15.60
C ASP A 77 -6.61 3.30 14.76
N TYR A 78 -7.11 4.52 14.91
CA TYR A 78 -8.25 5.01 14.12
C TYR A 78 -7.92 5.03 12.63
N GLU A 79 -6.80 5.65 12.23
CA GLU A 79 -6.41 5.76 10.83
C GLU A 79 -5.98 4.41 10.24
N LEU A 80 -5.24 3.59 10.98
CA LEU A 80 -4.86 2.24 10.53
C LEU A 80 -6.07 1.33 10.36
N ASN A 81 -7.08 1.41 11.24
CA ASN A 81 -8.30 0.64 11.08
C ASN A 81 -9.07 1.05 9.83
N LYS A 82 -9.08 2.33 9.50
CA LYS A 82 -9.68 2.84 8.28
C LYS A 82 -8.95 2.34 7.02
N ILE A 83 -7.61 2.41 7.03
CA ILE A 83 -6.77 1.84 5.95
C ILE A 83 -7.07 0.34 5.79
N LYS A 84 -7.11 -0.42 6.87
CA LYS A 84 -7.45 -1.86 6.83
C LYS A 84 -8.83 -2.12 6.25
N GLN A 85 -9.83 -1.31 6.62
CA GLN A 85 -11.19 -1.44 6.08
C GLN A 85 -11.23 -1.13 4.58
N ASP A 86 -10.53 -0.09 4.11
CA ASP A 86 -10.48 0.29 2.70
C ASP A 86 -9.74 -0.78 1.87
N LEU A 87 -8.63 -1.30 2.38
CA LEU A 87 -7.89 -2.39 1.74
C LEU A 87 -8.71 -3.68 1.68
N ASN A 88 -9.38 -4.05 2.78
CA ASN A 88 -10.24 -5.23 2.82
C ASN A 88 -11.43 -5.11 1.85
N MET A 89 -12.09 -3.93 1.81
CA MET A 89 -13.13 -3.64 0.80
C MET A 89 -12.59 -3.82 -0.62
N PHE A 90 -11.35 -3.43 -0.85
CA PHE A 90 -10.66 -3.60 -2.13
C PHE A 90 -10.17 -5.05 -2.38
N GLY A 91 -10.33 -5.95 -1.43
CA GLY A 91 -9.88 -7.35 -1.49
C GLY A 91 -8.36 -7.50 -1.35
N VAL A 92 -7.72 -6.59 -0.62
CA VAL A 92 -6.30 -6.64 -0.27
C VAL A 92 -6.16 -6.80 1.23
N GLU A 93 -5.46 -7.85 1.65
CA GLU A 93 -5.18 -8.14 3.05
C GLU A 93 -3.67 -8.25 3.27
N PHE A 94 -3.22 -7.72 4.40
CA PHE A 94 -1.84 -7.82 4.86
C PHE A 94 -1.77 -8.73 6.07
N ASP A 95 -0.76 -9.58 6.10
CA ASP A 95 -0.51 -10.52 7.20
C ASP A 95 0.16 -9.81 8.38
N LEU A 96 0.89 -8.72 8.11
CA LEU A 96 1.65 -7.96 9.10
C LEU A 96 1.61 -6.46 8.82
N PHE A 97 1.49 -5.68 9.89
CA PHE A 97 1.67 -4.22 9.89
C PHE A 97 2.90 -3.90 10.75
N THR A 98 4.00 -3.54 10.10
CA THR A 98 5.28 -3.26 10.78
C THR A 98 5.37 -1.79 11.13
N SER A 99 5.48 -1.49 12.40
CA SER A 99 5.66 -0.14 12.93
C SER A 99 7.11 0.32 12.81
N GLU A 100 7.35 1.46 12.17
CA GLU A 100 8.67 2.10 12.14
C GLU A 100 9.16 2.43 13.55
N LYS A 101 8.28 2.96 14.41
CA LYS A 101 8.60 3.23 15.80
C LYS A 101 9.09 1.97 16.53
N ALA A 102 8.47 0.83 16.29
CA ALA A 102 8.89 -0.43 16.92
C ALA A 102 10.30 -0.87 16.46
N ILE A 103 10.74 -0.52 15.26
CA ILE A 103 12.11 -0.76 14.77
C ILE A 103 13.11 0.06 15.60
N TYR A 104 12.76 1.34 15.89
CA TYR A 104 13.57 2.17 16.78
C TYR A 104 13.56 1.68 18.23
N ASP A 105 12.40 1.37 18.78
CA ASP A 105 12.23 0.92 20.17
C ASP A 105 12.99 -0.39 20.46
N LYS A 106 13.09 -1.27 19.48
CA LYS A 106 13.87 -2.52 19.53
C LYS A 106 15.38 -2.31 19.26
N ASN A 107 15.83 -1.08 19.06
CA ASN A 107 17.22 -0.72 18.75
C ASN A 107 17.78 -1.30 17.44
N LEU A 108 16.92 -1.80 16.54
CA LEU A 108 17.32 -2.44 15.28
C LEU A 108 18.05 -1.46 14.35
N VAL A 109 17.69 -0.18 14.41
CA VAL A 109 18.36 0.88 13.64
C VAL A 109 19.84 1.01 14.02
N LYS A 110 20.15 1.00 15.31
CA LYS A 110 21.54 1.04 15.77
C LYS A 110 22.27 -0.25 15.42
N GLU A 111 21.65 -1.39 15.64
CA GLU A 111 22.22 -2.70 15.31
C GLU A 111 22.59 -2.82 13.82
N SER A 112 21.79 -2.26 12.92
CA SER A 112 22.08 -2.25 11.48
C SER A 112 23.35 -1.46 11.14
N ILE A 113 23.59 -0.32 11.84
CA ILE A 113 24.82 0.47 11.69
C ILE A 113 26.01 -0.29 12.26
N ASP A 114 25.86 -0.87 13.44
CA ASP A 114 26.93 -1.66 14.09
C ASP A 114 27.37 -2.82 13.18
N LEU A 115 26.44 -3.55 12.56
CA LEU A 115 26.73 -4.62 11.60
C LEU A 115 27.51 -4.12 10.37
N LEU A 116 27.11 -2.98 9.80
CA LEU A 116 27.84 -2.38 8.67
C LEU A 116 29.22 -1.89 9.08
N GLN A 117 29.38 -1.40 10.32
CA GLN A 117 30.64 -0.98 10.87
C GLN A 117 31.60 -2.15 11.12
N GLU A 118 31.13 -3.25 11.68
CA GLU A 118 31.90 -4.51 11.86
C GLU A 118 32.43 -5.04 10.53
N LYS A 119 31.68 -4.84 9.44
CA LYS A 119 32.08 -5.23 8.09
C LYS A 119 33.00 -4.20 7.40
N GLY A 120 33.28 -3.05 8.03
CA GLY A 120 34.18 -2.02 7.52
C GLY A 120 33.60 -1.06 6.49
N TYR A 121 32.28 -1.02 6.35
CA TYR A 121 31.60 -0.18 5.35
C TYR A 121 31.07 1.15 5.90
N ILE A 122 31.41 1.48 7.13
CA ILE A 122 31.06 2.76 7.79
C ILE A 122 32.31 3.64 7.95
N TYR A 123 32.13 4.95 7.79
CA TYR A 123 33.12 5.94 8.18
C TYR A 123 32.42 7.19 8.76
N GLU A 124 33.16 8.01 9.49
CA GLU A 124 32.67 9.27 10.02
C GLU A 124 33.30 10.45 9.26
N GLU A 125 32.46 11.41 8.88
CA GLU A 125 32.90 12.64 8.22
C GLU A 125 31.97 13.80 8.64
N ALA A 126 32.59 14.93 9.03
CA ALA A 126 31.89 16.14 9.49
C ALA A 126 30.83 15.87 10.60
N GLY A 127 31.10 14.92 11.49
CA GLY A 127 30.19 14.54 12.57
C GLY A 127 29.00 13.65 12.17
N ALA A 128 28.93 13.28 10.92
CA ALA A 128 27.92 12.36 10.40
C ALA A 128 28.50 10.96 10.17
N VAL A 129 27.65 9.95 10.27
CA VAL A 129 27.97 8.54 9.98
C VAL A 129 27.56 8.21 8.57
N TRP A 130 28.53 7.75 7.77
CA TRP A 130 28.40 7.48 6.35
C TRP A 130 28.57 6.00 6.03
N PHE A 131 27.75 5.52 5.09
CA PHE A 131 27.86 4.19 4.49
C PHE A 131 28.54 4.28 3.12
N ARG A 132 29.53 3.40 2.86
CA ARG A 132 30.24 3.26 1.59
C ARG A 132 29.40 2.53 0.55
N SER A 133 28.26 3.08 0.21
CA SER A 133 27.33 2.44 -0.72
C SER A 133 27.86 2.35 -2.15
N THR A 134 28.83 3.20 -2.51
CA THR A 134 29.51 3.15 -3.83
C THR A 134 30.29 1.86 -4.05
N ASP A 135 30.75 1.19 -2.99
CA ASP A 135 31.44 -0.09 -3.09
C ASP A 135 30.49 -1.22 -3.60
N PHE A 136 29.20 -0.96 -3.60
CA PHE A 136 28.13 -1.88 -4.00
C PHE A 136 27.24 -1.35 -5.13
N GLY A 137 27.74 -0.37 -5.91
CA GLY A 137 27.07 0.11 -7.13
C GLY A 137 26.08 1.26 -6.95
N ASP A 138 26.01 1.90 -5.79
CA ASP A 138 25.29 3.18 -5.62
C ASP A 138 26.09 4.34 -6.25
N ASP A 139 25.42 5.42 -6.63
CA ASP A 139 26.03 6.58 -7.30
C ASP A 139 26.92 7.44 -6.36
N LYS A 140 26.64 7.39 -5.05
CA LYS A 140 27.41 8.08 -4.00
C LYS A 140 27.21 7.44 -2.64
N ASN A 141 28.17 7.67 -1.73
CA ASN A 141 28.05 7.27 -0.33
C ASN A 141 26.87 7.95 0.36
N ARG A 142 26.28 7.28 1.33
CA ARG A 142 25.04 7.73 1.98
C ARG A 142 25.24 7.99 3.47
N VAL A 143 24.66 9.11 3.93
CA VAL A 143 24.57 9.39 5.36
C VAL A 143 23.52 8.46 5.97
N LEU A 144 23.87 7.76 7.03
CA LEU A 144 22.96 6.99 7.88
C LEU A 144 22.52 7.78 9.11
N ARG A 145 23.46 8.44 9.78
CA ARG A 145 23.17 9.32 10.92
C ARG A 145 23.79 10.70 10.68
N LYS A 146 22.98 11.74 10.79
CA LYS A 146 23.42 13.12 10.62
C LYS A 146 24.25 13.60 11.81
N SER A 147 24.90 14.75 11.64
CA SER A 147 25.70 15.40 12.69
C SER A 147 24.89 15.85 13.92
N ASP A 148 23.58 16.06 13.77
CA ASP A 148 22.65 16.35 14.86
C ASP A 148 22.19 15.09 15.62
N GLY A 149 22.69 13.90 15.23
CA GLY A 149 22.34 12.60 15.81
C GLY A 149 21.10 11.94 15.22
N SER A 150 20.32 12.62 14.39
CA SER A 150 19.14 12.05 13.75
C SER A 150 19.51 11.07 12.64
N TYR A 151 18.72 10.01 12.47
CA TYR A 151 18.89 9.07 11.37
C TYR A 151 18.25 9.58 10.07
N THR A 152 18.80 9.15 8.95
CA THR A 152 18.14 9.32 7.64
C THR A 152 17.14 8.21 7.41
N TYR A 153 16.23 8.35 6.45
CA TYR A 153 15.25 7.33 6.11
C TYR A 153 15.86 5.98 5.69
N LEU A 154 17.07 6.00 5.13
CA LEU A 154 17.76 4.79 4.71
C LEU A 154 18.05 3.85 5.90
N THR A 155 18.31 4.39 7.07
CA THR A 155 18.74 3.60 8.22
C THR A 155 17.64 2.70 8.78
N PRO A 156 16.41 3.19 9.07
CA PRO A 156 15.30 2.31 9.47
C PRO A 156 14.90 1.34 8.35
N ASP A 157 15.03 1.71 7.07
CA ASP A 157 14.76 0.78 5.97
C ASP A 157 15.74 -0.39 5.96
N ILE A 158 17.04 -0.14 6.15
CA ILE A 158 18.04 -1.21 6.28
C ILE A 158 17.67 -2.14 7.46
N ALA A 159 17.35 -1.56 8.60
CA ALA A 159 16.96 -2.33 9.79
C ALA A 159 15.72 -3.19 9.56
N ASN A 160 14.72 -2.67 8.87
CA ASN A 160 13.50 -3.40 8.51
C ASN A 160 13.78 -4.57 7.57
N HIS A 161 14.66 -4.39 6.58
CA HIS A 161 15.02 -5.48 5.66
C HIS A 161 15.80 -6.60 6.37
N ILE A 162 16.73 -6.24 7.27
CA ILE A 162 17.42 -7.23 8.12
C ILE A 162 16.39 -8.02 8.95
N GLU A 163 15.43 -7.34 9.55
CA GLU A 163 14.41 -7.96 10.39
C GLU A 163 13.53 -8.91 9.57
N LYS A 164 13.12 -8.51 8.35
CA LYS A 164 12.39 -9.39 7.41
C LYS A 164 13.16 -10.69 7.11
N LEU A 165 14.47 -10.60 6.86
CA LEU A 165 15.30 -11.77 6.59
C LEU A 165 15.51 -12.63 7.84
N ASN A 166 15.68 -12.00 9.02
CA ASN A 166 15.81 -12.71 10.30
C ASN A 166 14.54 -13.50 10.67
N ARG A 167 13.37 -13.11 10.15
CA ARG A 167 12.13 -13.89 10.26
C ARG A 167 12.12 -15.15 9.38
N GLY A 168 13.16 -15.40 8.60
CA GLY A 168 13.31 -16.58 7.75
C GLY A 168 12.73 -16.43 6.35
N ASN A 169 12.55 -15.21 5.86
CA ASN A 169 12.16 -14.97 4.47
C ASN A 169 13.37 -15.18 3.54
N ASP A 170 13.22 -16.02 2.54
CA ASP A 170 14.28 -16.29 1.56
C ASP A 170 14.45 -15.18 0.52
N LYS A 171 13.37 -14.47 0.21
CA LYS A 171 13.31 -13.40 -0.79
C LYS A 171 12.39 -12.29 -0.30
N LEU A 172 12.79 -11.06 -0.53
CA LEU A 172 12.01 -9.86 -0.28
C LEU A 172 11.56 -9.25 -1.61
N VAL A 173 10.31 -8.80 -1.69
CA VAL A 173 9.77 -8.05 -2.81
C VAL A 173 9.18 -6.77 -2.24
N ASP A 174 9.75 -5.65 -2.61
CA ASP A 174 9.24 -4.34 -2.25
C ASP A 174 8.45 -3.74 -3.41
N ILE A 175 7.29 -3.17 -3.14
CA ILE A 175 6.44 -2.50 -4.12
C ILE A 175 6.47 -1.00 -3.82
N TRP A 176 7.08 -0.21 -4.70
CA TRP A 176 7.29 1.22 -4.50
C TRP A 176 6.67 2.08 -5.60
N GLY A 177 6.34 3.32 -5.28
CA GLY A 177 5.97 4.32 -6.28
C GLY A 177 7.15 4.75 -7.15
N ALA A 178 6.86 5.29 -8.32
CA ALA A 178 7.86 5.69 -9.32
C ALA A 178 8.85 6.76 -8.84
N ASP A 179 8.46 7.56 -7.85
CA ASP A 179 9.29 8.56 -7.18
C ASP A 179 10.45 7.94 -6.37
N HIS A 180 10.35 6.66 -6.01
CA HIS A 180 11.39 5.92 -5.28
C HIS A 180 12.41 5.20 -6.17
N HIS A 181 12.34 5.29 -7.50
CA HIS A 181 13.25 4.58 -8.41
C HIS A 181 14.73 4.77 -8.07
N GLY A 182 15.16 6.02 -7.78
CA GLY A 182 16.54 6.33 -7.38
C GLY A 182 16.95 5.79 -6.00
N TYR A 183 16.01 5.20 -5.25
CA TYR A 183 16.27 4.66 -3.92
C TYR A 183 16.68 3.19 -3.94
N ILE A 184 16.38 2.47 -5.03
CA ILE A 184 16.62 1.02 -5.18
C ILE A 184 18.10 0.68 -4.98
N ALA A 185 18.99 1.40 -5.66
CA ALA A 185 20.43 1.14 -5.60
C ALA A 185 20.99 1.24 -4.16
N ARG A 186 20.47 2.19 -3.35
CA ARG A 186 20.89 2.42 -1.96
C ARG A 186 20.56 1.25 -1.06
N VAL A 187 19.32 0.75 -1.15
CA VAL A 187 18.87 -0.37 -0.30
C VAL A 187 19.55 -1.65 -0.74
N LYS A 188 19.65 -1.92 -2.04
CA LYS A 188 20.39 -3.08 -2.56
C LYS A 188 21.86 -3.05 -2.16
N ALA A 189 22.51 -1.89 -2.21
CA ALA A 189 23.90 -1.73 -1.74
C ALA A 189 24.04 -2.09 -0.26
N ALA A 190 23.11 -1.64 0.59
CA ALA A 190 23.13 -1.97 2.01
C ALA A 190 22.94 -3.48 2.26
N MET A 191 22.03 -4.13 1.53
CA MET A 191 21.82 -5.57 1.64
C MET A 191 23.06 -6.37 1.22
N GLN A 192 23.72 -5.97 0.14
CA GLN A 192 24.97 -6.60 -0.31
C GLN A 192 26.11 -6.38 0.70
N ALA A 193 26.24 -5.18 1.25
CA ALA A 193 27.21 -4.88 2.30
C ALA A 193 27.02 -5.75 3.55
N LEU A 194 25.78 -6.10 3.86
CA LEU A 194 25.45 -7.02 4.95
C LEU A 194 25.73 -8.48 4.62
N GLY A 195 26.02 -8.81 3.36
CA GLY A 195 26.39 -10.14 2.91
C GLY A 195 25.23 -10.93 2.26
N TYR A 196 24.13 -10.26 1.96
CA TYR A 196 23.04 -10.85 1.21
C TYR A 196 23.28 -10.71 -0.29
N GLU A 197 22.87 -11.70 -1.07
CA GLU A 197 22.92 -11.64 -2.53
C GLU A 197 21.93 -10.59 -3.08
N ALA A 198 22.29 -9.96 -4.20
CA ALA A 198 21.51 -8.85 -4.77
C ALA A 198 20.09 -9.24 -5.21
N ASP A 199 19.86 -10.52 -5.52
CA ASP A 199 18.56 -11.10 -5.89
C ASP A 199 17.65 -11.43 -4.70
N LYS A 200 18.17 -11.35 -3.47
CA LYS A 200 17.34 -11.46 -2.27
C LYS A 200 16.34 -10.33 -2.12
N LEU A 201 16.60 -9.17 -2.72
CA LEU A 201 15.69 -8.03 -2.78
C LEU A 201 15.30 -7.72 -4.22
N GLU A 202 14.06 -7.94 -4.56
CA GLU A 202 13.40 -7.47 -5.76
C GLU A 202 12.59 -6.21 -5.45
N VAL A 203 12.56 -5.27 -6.37
CA VAL A 203 11.78 -4.03 -6.19
C VAL A 203 10.95 -3.79 -7.43
N ASP A 204 9.64 -3.80 -7.26
CA ASP A 204 8.67 -3.47 -8.30
C ASP A 204 8.29 -1.99 -8.22
N ILE A 205 8.46 -1.28 -9.32
CA ILE A 205 8.10 0.13 -9.42
C ILE A 205 6.72 0.27 -10.05
N ILE A 206 5.79 0.85 -9.31
CA ILE A 206 4.43 1.09 -9.77
C ILE A 206 4.29 2.54 -10.24
N GLN A 207 3.84 2.70 -11.48
CA GLN A 207 3.61 4.00 -12.09
C GLN A 207 2.31 4.65 -11.59
N MET A 208 2.25 5.99 -11.73
CA MET A 208 1.07 6.77 -11.37
C MET A 208 -0.11 6.43 -12.28
N VAL A 209 -1.30 6.31 -11.67
CA VAL A 209 -2.57 6.17 -12.37
C VAL A 209 -3.23 7.53 -12.45
N ARG A 210 -3.61 7.97 -13.66
CA ARG A 210 -4.44 9.15 -13.87
C ARG A 210 -5.89 8.73 -14.00
N LEU A 211 -6.77 9.46 -13.34
CA LEU A 211 -8.21 9.23 -13.48
C LEU A 211 -8.74 10.17 -14.58
N ILE A 212 -9.51 9.61 -15.52
CA ILE A 212 -10.13 10.34 -16.63
C ILE A 212 -11.64 10.25 -16.49
N LYS A 213 -12.34 11.37 -16.61
CA LYS A 213 -13.80 11.47 -16.62
C LYS A 213 -14.24 12.53 -17.60
N ASP A 214 -15.24 12.24 -18.42
CA ASP A 214 -15.73 13.14 -19.49
C ASP A 214 -14.58 13.58 -20.45
N GLY A 215 -13.55 12.74 -20.63
CA GLY A 215 -12.37 13.02 -21.47
C GLY A 215 -11.32 13.94 -20.84
N GLU A 216 -11.50 14.36 -19.59
CA GLU A 216 -10.58 15.23 -18.87
C GLU A 216 -9.99 14.55 -17.63
N GLU A 217 -8.82 15.01 -17.18
CA GLU A 217 -8.18 14.49 -15.98
C GLU A 217 -8.99 14.85 -14.72
N PHE A 218 -9.42 13.83 -13.99
CA PHE A 218 -10.22 13.93 -12.78
C PHE A 218 -9.32 13.87 -11.52
N LYS A 219 -8.94 15.03 -10.99
CA LYS A 219 -7.97 15.14 -9.87
C LYS A 219 -8.59 15.16 -8.48
N MET A 220 -9.87 15.51 -8.37
CA MET A 220 -10.51 15.80 -7.09
C MET A 220 -11.86 15.10 -6.96
N SER A 221 -12.10 14.49 -5.80
CA SER A 221 -13.41 13.98 -5.44
C SER A 221 -14.42 15.13 -5.32
N LYS A 222 -15.55 15.07 -6.03
CA LYS A 222 -16.65 16.05 -5.91
C LYS A 222 -17.22 16.11 -4.49
N ARG A 223 -17.14 14.99 -3.74
CA ARG A 223 -17.69 14.89 -2.39
C ARG A 223 -16.82 15.57 -1.34
N THR A 224 -15.50 15.48 -1.47
CA THR A 224 -14.56 15.95 -0.45
C THR A 224 -13.74 17.16 -0.86
N GLY A 225 -13.69 17.51 -2.15
CA GLY A 225 -12.83 18.57 -2.68
C GLY A 225 -11.32 18.26 -2.56
N LYS A 226 -10.97 16.97 -2.33
CA LYS A 226 -9.60 16.48 -2.15
C LYS A 226 -9.27 15.41 -3.19
N ALA A 227 -8.03 14.91 -3.16
CA ALA A 227 -7.62 13.79 -3.99
C ALA A 227 -8.59 12.60 -3.86
N VAL A 228 -8.85 11.92 -4.99
CA VAL A 228 -9.75 10.76 -5.03
C VAL A 228 -9.12 9.63 -4.24
N THR A 229 -9.88 9.10 -3.29
CA THR A 229 -9.47 7.91 -2.53
C THR A 229 -9.85 6.63 -3.27
N ILE A 230 -9.26 5.50 -2.87
CA ILE A 230 -9.65 4.18 -3.41
C ILE A 230 -11.12 3.86 -3.11
N ARG A 231 -11.63 4.33 -1.96
CA ARG A 231 -13.05 4.22 -1.60
C ARG A 231 -13.95 5.01 -2.53
N ASP A 232 -13.60 6.27 -2.82
CA ASP A 232 -14.36 7.07 -3.77
C ASP A 232 -14.42 6.40 -5.14
N LEU A 233 -13.31 5.81 -5.59
CA LEU A 233 -13.23 5.11 -6.85
C LEU A 233 -14.11 3.85 -6.87
N VAL A 234 -14.04 3.04 -5.81
CA VAL A 234 -14.86 1.82 -5.67
C VAL A 234 -16.35 2.17 -5.55
N ASP A 235 -16.70 3.23 -4.83
CA ASP A 235 -18.09 3.71 -4.72
C ASP A 235 -18.64 4.19 -6.08
N GLU A 236 -17.78 4.71 -6.98
CA GLU A 236 -18.17 5.20 -8.31
C GLU A 236 -18.36 4.05 -9.33
N VAL A 237 -17.39 3.13 -9.41
CA VAL A 237 -17.33 2.15 -10.50
C VAL A 237 -17.46 0.68 -10.05
N GLY A 238 -17.44 0.43 -8.76
CA GLY A 238 -17.44 -0.91 -8.17
C GLY A 238 -16.05 -1.55 -8.06
N VAL A 239 -15.88 -2.41 -7.04
CA VAL A 239 -14.58 -3.03 -6.71
C VAL A 239 -14.05 -3.92 -7.84
N ASP A 240 -14.91 -4.68 -8.50
CA ASP A 240 -14.51 -5.57 -9.60
C ASP A 240 -13.89 -4.78 -10.76
N ALA A 241 -14.53 -3.67 -11.12
CA ALA A 241 -14.04 -2.81 -12.20
C ALA A 241 -12.67 -2.21 -11.84
N VAL A 242 -12.52 -1.63 -10.64
CA VAL A 242 -11.24 -1.06 -10.23
C VAL A 242 -10.13 -2.10 -10.26
N ARG A 243 -10.36 -3.27 -9.64
CA ARG A 243 -9.38 -4.35 -9.60
C ARG A 243 -9.00 -4.85 -10.99
N TYR A 244 -10.00 -5.08 -11.84
CA TYR A 244 -9.77 -5.60 -13.19
C TYR A 244 -8.94 -4.60 -14.02
N PHE A 245 -9.30 -3.32 -14.01
CA PHE A 245 -8.57 -2.30 -14.76
C PHE A 245 -7.12 -2.17 -14.27
N PHE A 246 -6.87 -2.26 -12.96
CA PHE A 246 -5.51 -2.17 -12.41
C PHE A 246 -4.63 -3.36 -12.82
N VAL A 247 -5.18 -4.57 -12.89
CA VAL A 247 -4.41 -5.76 -13.29
C VAL A 247 -4.31 -5.97 -14.81
N MET A 248 -5.10 -5.23 -15.61
CA MET A 248 -5.00 -5.27 -17.07
C MET A 248 -3.67 -4.73 -17.62
N ARG A 249 -2.95 -3.96 -16.84
CA ARG A 249 -1.70 -3.33 -17.21
C ARG A 249 -0.58 -3.78 -16.28
N SER A 250 0.63 -3.82 -16.81
CA SER A 250 1.83 -3.95 -15.98
C SER A 250 1.94 -2.74 -15.05
N GLY A 251 2.34 -2.96 -13.79
CA GLY A 251 2.55 -1.89 -12.81
C GLY A 251 3.57 -0.84 -13.23
N GLU A 252 4.52 -1.22 -14.12
CA GLU A 252 5.53 -0.33 -14.68
C GLU A 252 4.98 0.61 -15.77
N THR A 253 3.75 0.37 -16.26
CA THR A 253 3.14 1.15 -17.33
C THR A 253 2.25 2.24 -16.75
N GLN A 254 2.44 3.49 -17.18
CA GLN A 254 1.49 4.57 -16.88
C GLN A 254 0.10 4.20 -17.39
N MET A 255 -0.90 4.47 -16.57
CA MET A 255 -2.28 4.09 -16.85
C MET A 255 -3.21 5.29 -16.73
N ASP A 256 -4.07 5.45 -17.73
CA ASP A 256 -5.26 6.29 -17.65
C ASP A 256 -6.44 5.39 -17.29
N PHE A 257 -7.03 5.62 -16.13
CA PHE A 257 -8.22 4.94 -15.68
C PHE A 257 -9.45 5.75 -16.11
N ASP A 258 -10.13 5.27 -17.12
CA ASP A 258 -11.34 5.90 -17.69
C ASP A 258 -12.57 5.47 -16.88
N LEU A 259 -13.11 6.41 -16.08
CA LEU A 259 -14.30 6.19 -15.23
C LEU A 259 -15.56 5.96 -16.07
N ASP A 260 -15.67 6.64 -17.22
CA ASP A 260 -16.84 6.48 -18.10
C ASP A 260 -16.84 5.11 -18.74
N LEU A 261 -15.68 4.64 -19.20
CA LEU A 261 -15.52 3.29 -19.70
C LEU A 261 -15.78 2.24 -18.61
N ALA A 262 -15.29 2.44 -17.41
CA ALA A 262 -15.41 1.48 -16.30
C ALA A 262 -16.87 1.29 -15.83
N THR A 263 -17.72 2.31 -16.01
CA THR A 263 -19.16 2.25 -15.68
C THR A 263 -20.06 1.79 -16.83
N LYS A 264 -19.50 1.73 -18.06
CA LYS A 264 -20.27 1.46 -19.28
C LYS A 264 -20.77 0.01 -19.32
N LYS A 265 -22.09 -0.17 -19.55
CA LYS A 265 -22.72 -1.49 -19.70
C LYS A 265 -22.75 -1.93 -21.17
N SER A 266 -21.56 -2.12 -21.75
CA SER A 266 -21.39 -2.53 -23.14
C SER A 266 -20.14 -3.38 -23.33
N ASN A 267 -19.99 -4.01 -24.50
CA ASN A 267 -18.83 -4.82 -24.85
C ASN A 267 -17.50 -4.03 -24.92
N GLU A 268 -17.56 -2.70 -24.91
CA GLU A 268 -16.37 -1.85 -24.85
C GLU A 268 -15.75 -1.90 -23.44
N ASN A 269 -16.54 -2.11 -22.41
CA ASN A 269 -16.06 -2.31 -21.04
C ASN A 269 -15.60 -3.76 -20.84
N PRO A 270 -14.30 -4.03 -20.68
CA PRO A 270 -13.78 -5.38 -20.57
C PRO A 270 -14.31 -6.13 -19.33
N VAL A 271 -14.58 -5.41 -18.24
CA VAL A 271 -15.14 -5.99 -17.01
C VAL A 271 -16.57 -6.47 -17.28
N TYR A 272 -17.39 -5.61 -17.86
CA TYR A 272 -18.77 -5.96 -18.22
C TYR A 272 -18.81 -7.14 -19.18
N TYR A 273 -17.90 -7.16 -20.16
CA TYR A 273 -17.79 -8.25 -21.12
C TYR A 273 -17.46 -9.58 -20.45
N ALA A 274 -16.49 -9.60 -19.54
CA ALA A 274 -16.14 -10.81 -18.77
C ALA A 274 -17.29 -11.27 -17.87
N GLN A 275 -17.92 -10.35 -17.13
CA GLN A 275 -19.06 -10.63 -16.26
C GLN A 275 -20.26 -11.16 -17.07
N TYR A 276 -20.51 -10.56 -18.25
CA TYR A 276 -21.59 -11.02 -19.14
C TYR A 276 -21.33 -12.44 -19.65
N ALA A 277 -20.10 -12.76 -20.06
CA ALA A 277 -19.73 -14.10 -20.49
C ALA A 277 -19.96 -15.13 -19.37
N HIS A 278 -19.53 -14.81 -18.15
CA HIS A 278 -19.76 -15.66 -16.97
C HIS A 278 -21.24 -15.86 -16.68
N ALA A 279 -22.01 -14.77 -16.61
CA ALA A 279 -23.45 -14.83 -16.34
C ALA A 279 -24.22 -15.68 -17.40
N ARG A 280 -23.79 -15.54 -18.66
CA ARG A 280 -24.38 -16.32 -19.76
C ARG A 280 -24.05 -17.82 -19.66
N THR A 281 -22.80 -18.14 -19.33
CA THR A 281 -22.39 -19.54 -19.10
C THR A 281 -23.15 -20.15 -17.93
N CYS A 282 -23.28 -19.47 -16.81
CA CYS A 282 -24.08 -19.92 -15.67
C CYS A 282 -25.58 -20.12 -16.05
N SER A 283 -26.12 -19.23 -16.90
CA SER A 283 -27.50 -19.36 -17.37
C SER A 283 -27.69 -20.61 -18.24
N ILE A 284 -26.72 -20.91 -19.13
CA ILE A 284 -26.75 -22.12 -19.96
C ILE A 284 -26.71 -23.37 -19.08
N LEU A 285 -25.85 -23.43 -18.08
CA LEU A 285 -25.74 -24.55 -17.15
C LEU A 285 -27.06 -24.79 -16.39
N ARG A 286 -27.67 -23.72 -15.86
CA ARG A 286 -28.99 -23.82 -15.19
C ARG A 286 -30.07 -24.34 -16.12
N GLN A 287 -30.16 -23.81 -17.35
CA GLN A 287 -31.14 -24.28 -18.33
C GLN A 287 -30.91 -25.74 -18.75
N ALA A 288 -29.66 -26.18 -18.80
CA ALA A 288 -29.34 -27.58 -19.07
C ALA A 288 -29.84 -28.47 -17.92
N GLU A 289 -29.61 -28.11 -16.68
CA GLU A 289 -30.05 -28.82 -15.48
C GLU A 289 -31.57 -28.90 -15.42
N GLU A 290 -32.29 -27.78 -15.67
CA GLU A 290 -33.76 -27.74 -15.75
C GLU A 290 -34.33 -28.71 -16.81
N LYS A 291 -33.57 -28.97 -17.88
CA LYS A 291 -33.93 -29.93 -18.96
C LYS A 291 -33.41 -31.33 -18.68
N GLY A 292 -32.85 -31.60 -17.51
CA GLY A 292 -32.33 -32.91 -17.13
C GLY A 292 -30.97 -33.26 -17.72
N PHE A 293 -30.23 -32.27 -18.25
CA PHE A 293 -28.84 -32.46 -18.70
C PHE A 293 -27.89 -32.12 -17.58
N SER A 294 -26.97 -33.02 -17.29
CA SER A 294 -25.86 -32.75 -16.35
C SER A 294 -24.53 -32.84 -17.09
N PRO A 295 -23.58 -31.97 -16.78
CA PRO A 295 -22.22 -32.08 -17.31
C PRO A 295 -21.60 -33.42 -16.93
N VAL A 296 -21.05 -34.13 -17.89
CA VAL A 296 -20.37 -35.41 -17.70
C VAL A 296 -18.93 -35.26 -18.15
N LEU A 297 -17.98 -35.50 -17.25
CA LEU A 297 -16.57 -35.63 -17.61
C LEU A 297 -16.34 -36.97 -18.29
N LYS A 298 -15.75 -36.95 -19.47
CA LYS A 298 -15.36 -38.12 -20.25
C LYS A 298 -13.88 -37.97 -20.65
N ASP A 299 -13.25 -39.11 -20.93
CA ASP A 299 -11.88 -39.13 -21.45
C ASP A 299 -11.81 -38.70 -22.92
N GLU A 300 -12.90 -38.91 -23.67
CA GLU A 300 -13.01 -38.51 -25.06
C GLU A 300 -14.38 -37.87 -25.33
N TYR A 301 -14.39 -36.86 -26.22
CA TYR A 301 -15.59 -36.13 -26.64
C TYR A 301 -15.75 -36.19 -28.16
N GLU A 302 -16.53 -37.16 -28.64
CA GLU A 302 -16.72 -37.45 -30.07
C GLU A 302 -17.43 -36.33 -30.86
N PHE A 303 -18.17 -35.44 -30.15
CA PHE A 303 -19.03 -34.44 -30.79
C PHE A 303 -18.40 -33.03 -30.86
N ILE A 304 -17.20 -32.85 -30.37
CA ILE A 304 -16.48 -31.60 -30.51
C ILE A 304 -15.90 -31.54 -31.91
N SER A 305 -16.47 -30.70 -32.77
CA SER A 305 -16.09 -30.65 -34.19
C SER A 305 -15.96 -29.22 -34.73
N HIS A 306 -16.50 -28.23 -34.03
CA HIS A 306 -16.52 -26.85 -34.48
C HIS A 306 -15.21 -26.16 -34.08
N GLU A 307 -14.62 -25.34 -34.97
CA GLU A 307 -13.37 -24.62 -34.75
C GLU A 307 -13.36 -23.79 -33.46
N LYS A 308 -14.49 -23.13 -33.15
CA LYS A 308 -14.62 -22.33 -31.91
C LYS A 308 -14.62 -23.15 -30.63
N GLU A 309 -15.02 -24.40 -30.67
CA GLU A 309 -14.95 -25.32 -29.54
C GLU A 309 -13.48 -25.66 -29.25
N TYR A 310 -12.68 -25.93 -30.29
CA TYR A 310 -11.25 -26.17 -30.17
C TYR A 310 -10.50 -24.92 -29.64
N GLU A 311 -10.85 -23.73 -30.14
CA GLU A 311 -10.25 -22.48 -29.66
C GLU A 311 -10.50 -22.28 -28.15
N VAL A 312 -11.73 -22.51 -27.67
CA VAL A 312 -12.09 -22.40 -26.24
C VAL A 312 -11.33 -23.44 -25.42
N ILE A 313 -11.28 -24.68 -25.85
CA ILE A 313 -10.56 -25.76 -25.14
C ILE A 313 -9.07 -25.42 -25.03
N LYS A 314 -8.47 -24.92 -26.13
CA LYS A 314 -7.08 -24.49 -26.14
C LYS A 314 -6.81 -23.38 -25.13
N LEU A 315 -7.64 -22.33 -25.13
CA LEU A 315 -7.52 -21.22 -24.14
C LEU A 315 -7.69 -21.70 -22.70
N MET A 316 -8.63 -22.63 -22.46
CA MET A 316 -8.80 -23.23 -21.13
C MET A 316 -7.56 -24.03 -20.69
N GLY A 317 -6.90 -24.72 -21.64
CA GLY A 317 -5.64 -25.43 -21.37
C GLY A 317 -4.44 -24.52 -21.10
N GLU A 318 -4.46 -23.32 -21.64
CA GLU A 318 -3.43 -22.29 -21.43
C GLU A 318 -3.63 -21.51 -20.13
N PHE A 319 -4.84 -21.47 -19.57
CA PHE A 319 -5.20 -20.69 -18.38
C PHE A 319 -4.31 -20.92 -17.16
N PRO A 320 -3.86 -22.16 -16.82
CA PRO A 320 -2.95 -22.36 -15.68
C PRO A 320 -1.57 -21.73 -15.85
N MET A 321 -1.23 -21.27 -17.06
CA MET A 321 0.06 -20.64 -17.39
C MET A 321 0.01 -19.11 -17.30
N VAL A 322 -1.19 -18.56 -17.11
CA VAL A 322 -1.45 -17.12 -16.96
C VAL A 322 -1.51 -16.79 -15.47
#